data_75f611b562d3833e1bb2d87063870df3
#
_entry.id   75f611b562d3833e1bb2d87063870df3
#
_cell.length_a   1.000
_cell.length_b   1.000
_cell.length_c   1.000
_cell.angle_alpha   90.00
_cell.angle_beta   90.00
_cell.angle_gamma   90.00
#
_symmetry.space_group_name_H-M   'P 1'
#
loop_
_entity.id
_entity.type
_entity.pdbx_description
1 polymer ?
#
loop_
_entity_poly.entity_id
_entity_poly.type
_entity_poly.pdbx_seq_one_letter_code
_entity_poly.pdbx_strand_id
1 'polypeptide(L)'
;MTIGVVGRKAGMTRIFTEDGVSIPVSVVEVLPNRITQIKTTDTDGYQAIQVTTGSRRASRVSKPMAGHFAKAGVESGRGLWEFRLGGDEANEMEVGGEINVSIFEDGQKIDVTGRSIGKGFQGGIKRHNFSTQDMSHGNSISHRSNGSIGMCPVSYTHLRAHETGVEISYAV
;
A
#
# COMPACT_ATOMS: atom_id res chain seq x y z
N MET A 1 10.79 -15.14 8.18
CA MET A 1 9.53 -14.56 8.72
C MET A 1 9.05 -13.46 7.80
N THR A 2 7.85 -13.59 7.27
CA THR A 2 7.26 -12.63 6.31
C THR A 2 6.20 -11.73 6.94
N ILE A 3 6.12 -11.75 8.28
CA ILE A 3 5.14 -10.97 9.05
C ILE A 3 5.50 -9.50 8.96
N GLY A 4 4.52 -8.71 8.56
CA GLY A 4 4.63 -7.26 8.53
C GLY A 4 3.83 -6.58 9.63
N VAL A 5 4.12 -5.31 9.87
CA VAL A 5 3.35 -4.46 10.78
C VAL A 5 2.87 -3.20 10.08
N VAL A 6 1.75 -2.68 10.51
CA VAL A 6 1.22 -1.40 10.05
C VAL A 6 1.70 -0.30 10.96
N GLY A 7 2.39 0.68 10.39
CA GLY A 7 2.85 1.85 11.11
C GLY A 7 2.43 3.16 10.44
N ARG A 8 2.67 4.25 11.12
CA ARG A 8 2.42 5.61 10.63
C ARG A 8 3.75 6.36 10.53
N LYS A 9 4.05 6.92 9.37
CA LYS A 9 5.20 7.80 9.23
C LYS A 9 4.98 9.05 10.09
N ALA A 10 5.80 9.23 11.12
CA ALA A 10 5.77 10.41 11.98
C ALA A 10 6.57 11.57 11.37
N GLY A 11 7.66 11.28 10.67
CA GLY A 11 8.48 12.29 10.04
C GLY A 11 9.82 11.74 9.55
N MET A 12 10.72 12.67 9.29
CA MET A 12 12.11 12.35 8.96
C MET A 12 13.04 13.21 9.83
N THR A 13 14.16 12.62 10.20
CA THR A 13 15.23 13.31 10.94
C THR A 13 16.59 12.79 10.47
N ARG A 14 17.65 13.18 11.12
CA ARG A 14 18.98 12.64 10.89
C ARG A 14 19.61 12.21 12.21
N ILE A 15 20.36 11.16 12.15
CA ILE A 15 21.14 10.64 13.27
C ILE A 15 22.62 10.84 12.92
N PHE A 16 23.41 11.19 13.92
CA PHE A 16 24.85 11.30 13.78
C PHE A 16 25.52 10.07 14.42
N THR A 17 26.40 9.43 13.70
CA THR A 17 27.22 8.36 14.25
C THR A 17 28.38 8.94 15.07
N GLU A 18 29.04 8.10 15.86
CA GLU A 18 30.25 8.49 16.62
C GLU A 18 31.36 9.02 15.72
N ASP A 19 31.44 8.52 14.47
CA ASP A 19 32.37 8.98 13.43
C ASP A 19 31.98 10.33 12.82
N GLY A 20 30.89 10.96 13.24
CA GLY A 20 30.41 12.22 12.71
C GLY A 20 29.63 12.13 11.39
N VAL A 21 29.32 10.92 10.90
CA VAL A 21 28.52 10.74 9.68
C VAL A 21 27.05 11.04 9.96
N SER A 22 26.44 11.85 9.11
CA SER A 22 25.01 12.19 9.18
C SER A 22 24.19 11.21 8.35
N ILE A 23 23.32 10.43 9.01
CA ILE A 23 22.44 9.43 8.37
C ILE A 23 21.01 9.97 8.38
N PRO A 24 20.36 10.18 7.22
CA PRO A 24 18.94 10.54 7.16
C PRO A 24 18.08 9.33 7.50
N VAL A 25 17.12 9.51 8.42
CA VAL A 25 16.23 8.46 8.88
C VAL A 25 14.77 8.86 8.78
N SER A 26 13.91 7.91 8.46
CA SER A 26 12.45 8.06 8.57
C SER A 26 11.98 7.44 9.88
N VAL A 27 11.18 8.18 10.63
CA VAL A 27 10.58 7.72 11.89
C VAL A 27 9.18 7.18 11.59
N VAL A 28 8.96 5.92 11.96
CA VAL A 28 7.68 5.24 11.81
C VAL A 28 7.18 4.84 13.20
N GLU A 29 6.03 5.37 13.58
CA GLU A 29 5.33 5.00 14.81
C GLU A 29 4.52 3.73 14.54
N VAL A 30 4.78 2.68 15.30
CA VAL A 30 4.04 1.42 15.25
C VAL A 30 3.28 1.25 16.55
N LEU A 31 1.94 1.44 16.48
CA LEU A 31 1.05 1.08 17.57
C LEU A 31 0.79 -0.43 17.53
N PRO A 32 0.40 -1.07 18.65
CA PRO A 32 0.06 -2.49 18.66
C PRO A 32 -0.90 -2.84 17.51
N ASN A 33 -0.53 -3.84 16.72
CA ASN A 33 -1.34 -4.35 15.62
C ASN A 33 -2.14 -5.55 16.13
N ARG A 34 -3.45 -5.40 16.27
CA ARG A 34 -4.35 -6.43 16.79
C ARG A 34 -4.83 -7.32 15.66
N ILE A 35 -4.76 -8.64 15.84
CA ILE A 35 -5.19 -9.62 14.85
C ILE A 35 -6.71 -9.74 14.88
N THR A 36 -7.37 -9.44 13.76
CA THR A 36 -8.82 -9.49 13.62
C THR A 36 -9.32 -10.78 12.99
N GLN A 37 -8.51 -11.39 12.13
CA GLN A 37 -8.87 -12.64 11.46
C GLN A 37 -7.60 -13.34 10.98
N ILE A 38 -7.63 -14.66 11.04
CA ILE A 38 -6.64 -15.53 10.40
C ILE A 38 -7.33 -16.21 9.23
N LYS A 39 -6.77 -16.08 8.04
CA LYS A 39 -7.24 -16.68 6.81
C LYS A 39 -6.48 -17.95 6.53
N THR A 40 -7.21 -19.00 6.18
CA THR A 40 -6.67 -20.32 5.87
C THR A 40 -6.95 -20.70 4.43
N THR A 41 -6.14 -21.60 3.87
CA THR A 41 -6.32 -22.10 2.50
C THR A 41 -7.68 -22.76 2.29
N ASP A 42 -8.23 -23.41 3.32
CA ASP A 42 -9.47 -24.17 3.21
C ASP A 42 -10.70 -23.26 3.10
N THR A 43 -10.69 -22.13 3.80
CA THR A 43 -11.84 -21.20 3.84
C THR A 43 -11.71 -20.05 2.86
N ASP A 44 -10.51 -19.48 2.71
CA ASP A 44 -10.26 -18.26 1.97
C ASP A 44 -9.41 -18.47 0.70
N GLY A 45 -8.84 -19.68 0.52
CA GLY A 45 -7.99 -20.02 -0.62
C GLY A 45 -6.54 -19.55 -0.51
N TYR A 46 -6.18 -18.88 0.58
CA TYR A 46 -4.82 -18.42 0.86
C TYR A 46 -4.60 -18.21 2.37
N GLN A 47 -3.33 -18.24 2.77
CA GLN A 47 -2.95 -17.99 4.17
C GLN A 47 -2.57 -16.53 4.37
N ALA A 48 -3.22 -15.87 5.33
CA ALA A 48 -2.93 -14.49 5.71
C ALA A 48 -3.41 -14.19 7.12
N ILE A 49 -2.81 -13.20 7.74
CA ILE A 49 -3.35 -12.56 8.93
C ILE A 49 -3.93 -11.20 8.57
N GLN A 50 -5.09 -10.89 9.10
CA GLN A 50 -5.69 -9.58 9.00
C GLN A 50 -5.48 -8.86 10.31
N VAL A 51 -4.93 -7.65 10.24
CA VAL A 51 -4.61 -6.83 11.41
C VAL A 51 -5.29 -5.48 11.37
N THR A 52 -5.50 -4.91 12.54
CA THR A 52 -5.96 -3.53 12.72
C THR A 52 -5.06 -2.78 13.68
N THR A 53 -4.94 -1.47 13.51
CA THR A 53 -4.13 -0.61 14.38
C THR A 53 -4.83 0.71 14.71
N GLY A 54 -4.45 1.30 15.83
CA GLY A 54 -5.04 2.54 16.32
C GLY A 54 -6.48 2.38 16.80
N SER A 55 -7.16 3.49 17.00
CA SER A 55 -8.57 3.52 17.42
C SER A 55 -9.42 4.39 16.51
N ARG A 56 -10.69 4.09 16.39
CA ARG A 56 -11.70 4.84 15.65
C ARG A 56 -12.96 5.00 16.48
N ARG A 57 -13.52 6.21 16.52
CA ARG A 57 -14.78 6.47 17.26
C ARG A 57 -15.88 5.53 16.77
N ALA A 58 -16.63 4.92 17.69
CA ALA A 58 -17.71 3.98 17.39
C ALA A 58 -18.77 4.56 16.42
N SER A 59 -19.07 5.87 16.53
CA SER A 59 -20.02 6.56 15.63
C SER A 59 -19.56 6.63 14.16
N ARG A 60 -18.26 6.40 13.89
CA ARG A 60 -17.68 6.39 12.54
C ARG A 60 -17.43 4.99 12.00
N VAL A 61 -17.79 3.97 12.76
CA VAL A 61 -17.66 2.57 12.36
C VAL A 61 -19.02 2.10 11.84
N SER A 62 -19.05 1.55 10.63
CA SER A 62 -20.28 0.98 10.07
C SER A 62 -20.69 -0.29 10.83
N LYS A 63 -21.98 -0.62 10.86
CA LYS A 63 -22.50 -1.80 11.57
C LYS A 63 -21.81 -3.11 11.15
N PRO A 64 -21.57 -3.39 9.85
CA PRO A 64 -20.85 -4.60 9.43
C PRO A 64 -19.42 -4.66 10.00
N MET A 65 -18.71 -3.54 9.98
CA MET A 65 -17.36 -3.46 10.54
C MET A 65 -17.33 -3.62 12.05
N ALA A 66 -18.31 -3.03 12.75
CA ALA A 66 -18.44 -3.21 14.20
C ALA A 66 -18.65 -4.69 14.56
N GLY A 67 -19.49 -5.41 13.79
CA GLY A 67 -19.69 -6.85 13.95
C GLY A 67 -18.42 -7.65 13.70
N HIS A 68 -17.64 -7.27 12.71
CA HIS A 68 -16.36 -7.92 12.40
C HIS A 68 -15.35 -7.78 13.57
N PHE A 69 -15.18 -6.58 14.12
CA PHE A 69 -14.31 -6.36 15.28
C PHE A 69 -14.84 -7.04 16.55
N ALA A 70 -16.16 -7.04 16.76
CA ALA A 70 -16.78 -7.72 17.88
C ALA A 70 -16.56 -9.25 17.83
N LYS A 71 -16.60 -9.85 16.63
CA LYS A 71 -16.29 -11.28 16.44
C LYS A 71 -14.87 -11.62 16.85
N ALA A 72 -13.93 -10.71 16.59
CA ALA A 72 -12.53 -10.87 16.96
C ALA A 72 -12.24 -10.47 18.42
N GLY A 73 -13.19 -9.86 19.11
CA GLY A 73 -12.99 -9.38 20.49
C GLY A 73 -12.03 -8.18 20.61
N VAL A 74 -11.80 -7.44 19.51
CA VAL A 74 -10.85 -6.34 19.46
C VAL A 74 -11.53 -4.99 19.28
N GLU A 75 -10.88 -3.93 19.77
CA GLU A 75 -11.35 -2.56 19.57
C GLU A 75 -11.25 -2.16 18.08
N SER A 76 -12.21 -1.37 17.60
CA SER A 76 -12.25 -0.89 16.23
C SER A 76 -11.06 0.02 15.90
N GLY A 77 -10.24 -0.39 14.97
CA GLY A 77 -9.10 0.36 14.49
C GLY A 77 -9.40 1.27 13.30
N ARG A 78 -8.36 1.91 12.78
CA ARG A 78 -8.45 2.85 11.64
C ARG A 78 -8.77 2.17 10.31
N GLY A 79 -8.35 0.92 10.13
CA GLY A 79 -8.54 0.13 8.92
C GLY A 79 -8.18 -1.33 9.16
N LEU A 80 -8.30 -2.12 8.11
CA LEU A 80 -7.90 -3.51 8.08
C LEU A 80 -6.82 -3.68 7.01
N TRP A 81 -5.78 -4.41 7.33
CA TRP A 81 -4.68 -4.74 6.44
C TRP A 81 -4.38 -6.22 6.54
N GLU A 82 -3.93 -6.80 5.45
CA GLU A 82 -3.62 -8.22 5.38
C GLU A 82 -2.16 -8.43 5.04
N PHE A 83 -1.53 -9.34 5.75
CA PHE A 83 -0.20 -9.82 5.46
C PHE A 83 -0.29 -11.30 5.10
N ARG A 84 0.13 -11.63 3.89
CA ARG A 84 0.23 -13.02 3.46
C ARG A 84 1.39 -13.69 4.18
N LEU A 85 1.14 -14.88 4.69
CA LEU A 85 2.13 -15.70 5.37
C LEU A 85 2.57 -16.83 4.45
N GLY A 86 3.85 -17.19 4.54
CA GLY A 86 4.41 -18.35 3.89
C GLY A 86 4.57 -19.48 4.90
N GLY A 87 3.96 -20.65 4.62
CA GLY A 87 4.11 -21.83 5.47
C GLY A 87 3.30 -21.80 6.77
N ASP A 88 3.83 -22.42 7.81
CA ASP A 88 3.12 -22.71 9.07
C ASP A 88 3.07 -21.53 10.07
N GLU A 89 3.61 -20.38 9.71
CA GLU A 89 3.67 -19.19 10.59
C GLU A 89 2.27 -18.70 11.06
N ALA A 90 1.23 -18.96 10.28
CA ALA A 90 -0.14 -18.61 10.64
C ALA A 90 -0.69 -19.42 11.83
N ASN A 91 -0.16 -20.63 12.07
CA ASN A 91 -0.63 -21.52 13.10
C ASN A 91 -0.16 -21.11 14.51
N GLU A 92 0.84 -20.26 14.60
CA GLU A 92 1.39 -19.74 15.87
C GLU A 92 0.64 -18.51 16.39
N MET A 93 -0.31 -18.00 15.61
CA MET A 93 -1.02 -16.76 15.93
C MET A 93 -2.47 -17.01 16.29
N GLU A 94 -2.97 -16.22 17.24
CA GLU A 94 -4.36 -16.28 17.69
C GLU A 94 -5.11 -15.00 17.33
N VAL A 95 -6.42 -15.12 17.05
CA VAL A 95 -7.31 -13.98 16.86
C VAL A 95 -7.41 -13.21 18.17
N GLY A 96 -7.27 -11.88 18.10
CA GLY A 96 -7.19 -11.02 19.29
C GLY A 96 -5.78 -10.81 19.82
N GLY A 97 -4.78 -11.54 19.32
CA GLY A 97 -3.37 -11.32 19.65
C GLY A 97 -2.85 -9.98 19.15
N GLU A 98 -1.72 -9.53 19.67
CA GLU A 98 -1.08 -8.27 19.32
C GLU A 98 0.31 -8.49 18.73
N ILE A 99 0.59 -7.81 17.64
CA ILE A 99 1.91 -7.78 17.01
C ILE A 99 2.53 -6.40 17.28
N ASN A 100 3.68 -6.39 17.92
CA ASN A 100 4.41 -5.19 18.30
C ASN A 100 5.68 -5.01 17.44
N VAL A 101 6.30 -3.85 17.55
CA VAL A 101 7.56 -3.53 16.84
C VAL A 101 8.72 -4.43 17.26
N SER A 102 8.62 -5.10 18.42
CA SER A 102 9.63 -6.01 18.95
C SER A 102 9.94 -7.25 18.12
N ILE A 103 9.16 -7.49 17.05
CA ILE A 103 9.47 -8.54 16.06
C ILE A 103 10.67 -8.20 15.17
N PHE A 104 11.08 -6.93 15.13
CA PHE A 104 12.20 -6.47 14.34
C PHE A 104 13.46 -6.35 15.20
N GLU A 105 14.59 -6.68 14.59
CA GLU A 105 15.92 -6.56 15.20
C GLU A 105 16.65 -5.31 14.66
N ASP A 106 17.54 -4.76 15.47
CA ASP A 106 18.38 -3.64 15.06
C ASP A 106 19.28 -4.04 13.88
N GLY A 107 19.31 -3.20 12.83
CA GLY A 107 20.06 -3.47 11.61
C GLY A 107 19.37 -4.39 10.60
N GLN A 108 18.16 -4.87 10.89
CA GLN A 108 17.37 -5.67 9.97
C GLN A 108 16.96 -4.86 8.73
N LYS A 109 17.09 -5.45 7.55
CA LYS A 109 16.56 -4.88 6.30
C LYS A 109 15.06 -5.14 6.22
N ILE A 110 14.30 -4.10 5.96
CA ILE A 110 12.84 -4.16 5.84
C ILE A 110 12.37 -3.53 4.53
N ASP A 111 11.28 -4.07 4.00
CA ASP A 111 10.57 -3.47 2.88
C ASP A 111 9.41 -2.62 3.40
N VAL A 112 9.26 -1.42 2.85
CA VAL A 112 8.21 -0.48 3.29
C VAL A 112 7.30 -0.15 2.12
N THR A 113 6.02 -0.50 2.27
CA THR A 113 4.97 -0.17 1.30
C THR A 113 4.10 0.96 1.84
N GLY A 114 3.82 1.96 1.01
CA GLY A 114 2.99 3.07 1.42
C GLY A 114 2.37 3.82 0.24
N ARG A 115 1.45 4.72 0.54
CA ARG A 115 0.88 5.62 -0.45
C ARG A 115 1.67 6.93 -0.48
N SER A 116 2.19 7.30 -1.64
CA SER A 116 2.85 8.58 -1.82
C SER A 116 1.85 9.75 -1.70
N ILE A 117 2.38 10.92 -1.37
CA ILE A 117 1.57 12.14 -1.31
C ILE A 117 0.93 12.43 -2.66
N GLY A 118 -0.36 12.77 -2.65
CA GLY A 118 -1.09 13.13 -3.86
C GLY A 118 -0.55 14.40 -4.49
N LYS A 119 -0.52 14.45 -5.82
CA LYS A 119 -0.08 15.62 -6.60
C LYS A 119 -1.24 16.49 -7.09
N GLY A 120 -2.48 16.07 -6.84
CA GLY A 120 -3.66 16.74 -7.36
C GLY A 120 -3.75 16.67 -8.89
N PHE A 121 -4.39 17.65 -9.51
CA PHE A 121 -4.46 17.80 -10.96
C PHE A 121 -3.21 18.50 -11.47
N GLN A 122 -2.13 17.73 -11.67
CA GLN A 122 -0.83 18.20 -12.13
C GLN A 122 -0.46 17.56 -13.47
N GLY A 123 0.41 18.24 -14.24
CA GLY A 123 0.97 17.69 -15.48
C GLY A 123 1.82 16.45 -15.25
N GLY A 124 2.06 15.70 -16.33
CA GLY A 124 2.75 14.41 -16.32
C GLY A 124 4.13 14.43 -15.66
N ILE A 125 4.87 15.53 -15.80
CA ILE A 125 6.19 15.67 -15.22
C ILE A 125 6.14 15.63 -13.68
N LYS A 126 5.27 16.42 -13.05
CA LYS A 126 5.17 16.46 -11.59
C LYS A 126 4.43 15.26 -11.03
N ARG A 127 3.37 14.82 -11.69
CA ARG A 127 2.51 13.73 -11.19
C ARG A 127 3.09 12.35 -11.41
N HIS A 128 3.73 12.13 -12.56
CA HIS A 128 4.18 10.82 -13.02
C HIS A 128 5.69 10.73 -13.26
N ASN A 129 6.44 11.79 -12.95
CA ASN A 129 7.90 11.88 -13.14
C ASN A 129 8.34 11.68 -14.60
N PHE A 130 7.54 12.16 -15.56
CA PHE A 130 7.91 12.15 -16.96
C PHE A 130 9.07 13.10 -17.20
N SER A 131 9.93 12.76 -18.15
CA SER A 131 11.01 13.64 -18.59
C SER A 131 10.46 14.86 -19.31
N THR A 132 11.13 16.01 -19.15
CA THR A 132 10.85 17.20 -19.94
C THR A 132 11.43 17.03 -21.35
N GLN A 133 10.86 17.76 -22.30
CA GLN A 133 11.48 17.95 -23.61
C GLN A 133 12.63 18.96 -23.52
N ASP A 134 13.44 19.02 -24.56
CA ASP A 134 14.53 19.98 -24.64
C ASP A 134 14.05 21.41 -24.53
N MET A 135 14.83 22.26 -23.84
CA MET A 135 14.50 23.67 -23.65
C MET A 135 14.97 24.56 -24.83
N SER A 136 15.82 24.03 -25.70
CA SER A 136 16.39 24.67 -26.89
C SER A 136 16.48 23.71 -28.06
N HIS A 137 17.43 23.87 -28.97
CA HIS A 137 17.65 23.02 -30.13
C HIS A 137 16.42 22.92 -31.07
N GLY A 138 15.74 24.06 -31.29
CA GLY A 138 14.58 24.15 -32.18
C GLY A 138 13.26 23.68 -31.57
N ASN A 139 13.24 23.28 -30.32
CA ASN A 139 12.01 22.91 -29.62
C ASN A 139 11.22 24.17 -29.23
N SER A 140 10.02 24.33 -29.80
CA SER A 140 9.12 25.46 -29.53
C SER A 140 7.87 24.98 -28.83
N ILE A 141 7.49 25.62 -27.71
CA ILE A 141 6.20 25.47 -27.00
C ILE A 141 5.97 24.09 -26.36
N SER A 142 6.74 23.06 -26.72
CA SER A 142 6.51 21.64 -26.33
C SER A 142 7.34 21.16 -25.15
N HIS A 143 7.91 22.05 -24.31
CA HIS A 143 8.87 21.71 -23.27
C HIS A 143 8.32 20.75 -22.18
N ARG A 144 7.01 20.74 -21.96
CA ARG A 144 6.36 19.92 -20.92
C ARG A 144 5.33 18.94 -21.48
N SER A 145 5.38 18.63 -22.78
CA SER A 145 4.51 17.64 -23.39
C SER A 145 4.89 16.23 -22.95
N ASN A 146 3.90 15.33 -22.92
CA ASN A 146 4.09 13.95 -22.46
C ASN A 146 4.87 13.07 -23.44
N GLY A 147 5.20 13.57 -24.62
CA GLY A 147 5.76 12.79 -25.72
C GLY A 147 4.69 11.98 -26.46
N SER A 148 5.07 10.87 -27.04
CA SER A 148 4.12 10.00 -27.73
C SER A 148 3.18 9.35 -26.72
N ILE A 149 1.88 9.44 -26.98
CA ILE A 149 0.81 8.84 -26.18
C ILE A 149 0.16 7.63 -26.83
N GLY A 150 0.69 7.17 -27.94
CA GLY A 150 0.22 6.01 -28.69
C GLY A 150 0.70 6.00 -30.12
N MET A 151 0.55 4.88 -30.78
CA MET A 151 0.78 4.72 -32.21
C MET A 151 -0.53 4.69 -32.97
N CYS A 152 -0.43 4.89 -34.29
CA CYS A 152 -1.51 4.88 -35.26
C CYS A 152 -2.53 3.73 -35.04
N PRO A 153 -3.78 3.92 -35.41
CA PRO A 153 -5.06 3.57 -34.77
C PRO A 153 -5.44 2.10 -34.68
N VAL A 154 -4.54 1.16 -34.68
CA VAL A 154 -4.89 -0.26 -34.50
C VAL A 154 -5.62 -0.51 -33.19
N SER A 155 -5.22 0.21 -32.11
CA SER A 155 -5.88 0.09 -30.81
C SER A 155 -7.29 0.72 -30.77
N TYR A 156 -7.59 1.69 -31.62
CA TYR A 156 -8.93 2.29 -31.65
C TYR A 156 -9.96 1.43 -32.38
N THR A 157 -9.57 0.75 -33.43
CA THR A 157 -10.46 -0.16 -34.17
C THR A 157 -10.72 -1.42 -33.36
N HIS A 158 -9.76 -1.87 -32.55
CA HIS A 158 -9.89 -3.06 -31.72
C HIS A 158 -10.72 -2.81 -30.45
N LEU A 159 -10.62 -1.62 -29.83
CA LEU A 159 -11.30 -1.30 -28.57
C LEU A 159 -12.64 -0.58 -28.73
N ARG A 160 -13.01 -0.14 -29.96
CA ARG A 160 -14.21 0.68 -30.20
C ARG A 160 -15.14 0.18 -31.27
N ALA A 161 -14.94 -1.00 -31.80
CA ALA A 161 -15.88 -1.61 -32.72
C ALA A 161 -17.09 -2.14 -31.97
N HIS A 162 -17.98 -1.28 -31.50
CA HIS A 162 -19.31 -1.58 -30.97
C HIS A 162 -19.41 -2.81 -30.01
N GLU A 163 -18.31 -3.17 -29.39
CA GLU A 163 -18.28 -4.30 -28.47
C GLU A 163 -18.92 -3.89 -27.15
N THR A 164 -20.00 -4.56 -26.80
CA THR A 164 -20.58 -4.49 -25.47
C THR A 164 -19.67 -5.26 -24.50
N GLY A 165 -19.69 -4.93 -23.20
CA GLY A 165 -18.86 -5.61 -22.20
C GLY A 165 -19.02 -7.14 -22.15
N VAL A 166 -20.08 -7.67 -22.76
CA VAL A 166 -20.34 -9.11 -22.91
C VAL A 166 -19.56 -9.71 -24.08
N GLU A 167 -19.39 -8.98 -25.19
CA GLU A 167 -18.68 -9.46 -26.36
C GLU A 167 -17.17 -9.49 -26.15
N ILE A 168 -16.63 -8.57 -25.35
CA ILE A 168 -15.19 -8.54 -24.97
C ILE A 168 -14.81 -9.80 -24.18
N SER A 169 -15.71 -10.38 -23.39
CA SER A 169 -15.43 -11.58 -22.60
C SER A 169 -15.31 -12.87 -23.42
N TYR A 170 -15.75 -12.86 -24.69
CA TYR A 170 -15.65 -14.00 -25.60
C TYR A 170 -14.48 -13.90 -26.61
N ALA A 171 -13.78 -12.77 -26.64
CA ALA A 171 -12.66 -12.53 -27.56
C ALA A 171 -11.28 -12.82 -26.93
N VAL A 172 -11.22 -13.45 -25.74
CA VAL A 172 -9.98 -13.85 -25.06
C VAL A 172 -9.78 -15.35 -25.12
#